data_84e33441743161b5ab324d233c4e7f31
#
_entry.id   84e33441743161b5ab324d233c4e7f31
#
_cell.length_a   1.000
_cell.length_b   1.000
_cell.length_c   1.000
_cell.angle_alpha   90.00
_cell.angle_beta   90.00
_cell.angle_gamma   90.00
#
_symmetry.space_group_name_H-M   'P 1'
#
loop_
_entity.id
_entity.type
_entity.pdbx_description
1 polymer ?
#
loop_
_entity_poly.entity_id
_entity_poly.type
_entity_poly.pdbx_seq_one_letter_code
_entity_poly.pdbx_strand_id
1 'polypeptide(L)'
;MTTISAEDLTIAYGQRTIIDKLSFYIPEGKITTIIGANGCGKSSLLKALTRLLPPKQGIVYLNGQNIATLETKEVAKKLALLPQVQEATNGITVYELVSYGRFPHQSYFGNLSPADKKSIHWAMQATNVMAYADQPVDALSGGQRQRVWLAMALAQGTDTIFLDEPTTYLDLNHQLEILELVKSLNKDAGKTIVMVLHDLNLSARYSDHLIAMKHGKIHYTGTIADVMTSPIIQDIFLIKPVLVDDPIHNCPIVLTYQLQ
;
A
#
# COMPACT_ATOMS: atom_id res chain seq x y z
N MET A 1 10.46 7.39 -13.18
CA MET A 1 9.55 7.27 -12.01
C MET A 1 8.12 7.10 -12.51
N THR A 2 7.22 6.56 -11.72
CA THR A 2 5.89 6.17 -12.19
C THR A 2 4.83 7.09 -11.60
N THR A 3 4.09 7.82 -12.44
CA THR A 3 3.00 8.72 -12.02
C THR A 3 1.65 8.00 -12.07
N ILE A 4 0.79 8.27 -11.09
CA ILE A 4 -0.56 7.68 -11.00
C ILE A 4 -1.57 8.78 -10.75
N SER A 5 -2.63 8.82 -11.56
CA SER A 5 -3.77 9.70 -11.36
C SER A 5 -5.09 9.02 -11.74
N ALA A 6 -6.18 9.59 -11.30
CA ALA A 6 -7.52 9.15 -11.67
C ALA A 6 -8.38 10.36 -12.05
N GLU A 7 -9.25 10.19 -13.04
CA GLU A 7 -10.21 11.18 -13.49
C GLU A 7 -11.62 10.59 -13.49
N ASP A 8 -12.54 11.29 -12.83
CA ASP A 8 -13.97 10.96 -12.69
C ASP A 8 -14.25 9.50 -12.32
N LEU A 9 -13.36 8.92 -11.49
CA LEU A 9 -13.35 7.52 -11.13
C LEU A 9 -14.60 7.15 -10.34
N THR A 10 -15.41 6.25 -10.87
CA THR A 10 -16.59 5.67 -10.19
C THR A 10 -16.39 4.17 -10.02
N ILE A 11 -16.48 3.69 -8.79
CA ILE A 11 -16.31 2.28 -8.42
C ILE A 11 -17.60 1.76 -7.81
N ALA A 12 -18.06 0.58 -8.29
CA ALA A 12 -19.28 -0.05 -7.80
C ALA A 12 -19.13 -1.57 -7.71
N TYR A 13 -19.83 -2.18 -6.77
CA TYR A 13 -20.05 -3.63 -6.68
C TYR A 13 -21.53 -3.89 -6.99
N GLY A 14 -21.80 -4.45 -8.16
CA GLY A 14 -23.17 -4.58 -8.68
C GLY A 14 -23.86 -3.21 -8.80
N GLN A 15 -24.97 -3.03 -8.08
CA GLN A 15 -25.72 -1.77 -8.09
C GLN A 15 -25.21 -0.75 -7.04
N ARG A 16 -24.37 -1.17 -6.09
CA ARG A 16 -23.89 -0.32 -5.00
C ARG A 16 -22.66 0.46 -5.43
N THR A 17 -22.78 1.77 -5.60
CA THR A 17 -21.65 2.68 -5.81
C THR A 17 -20.92 2.88 -4.50
N ILE A 18 -19.61 2.68 -4.51
CA ILE A 18 -18.70 2.86 -3.37
C ILE A 18 -17.94 4.17 -3.48
N ILE A 19 -17.48 4.52 -4.69
CA ILE A 19 -16.77 5.77 -5.00
C ILE A 19 -17.49 6.39 -6.19
N ASP A 20 -17.74 7.70 -6.12
CA ASP A 20 -18.44 8.43 -7.16
C ASP A 20 -17.64 9.64 -7.63
N LYS A 21 -17.26 9.66 -8.92
CA LYS A 21 -16.59 10.76 -9.64
C LYS A 21 -15.38 11.33 -8.90
N LEU A 22 -14.42 10.46 -8.55
CA LEU A 22 -13.22 10.84 -7.85
C LEU A 22 -12.09 11.20 -8.82
N SER A 23 -11.51 12.40 -8.68
CA SER A 23 -10.34 12.83 -9.45
C SER A 23 -9.23 13.24 -8.50
N PHE A 24 -8.03 12.68 -8.67
CA PHE A 24 -6.87 12.96 -7.82
C PHE A 24 -5.58 12.44 -8.46
N TYR A 25 -4.44 12.77 -7.87
CA TYR A 25 -3.12 12.22 -8.22
C TYR A 25 -2.37 11.76 -6.98
N ILE A 26 -1.46 10.82 -7.17
CA ILE A 26 -0.52 10.34 -6.16
C ILE A 26 0.82 11.08 -6.34
N PRO A 27 1.32 11.79 -5.32
CA PRO A 27 2.63 12.43 -5.37
C PRO A 27 3.75 11.41 -5.58
N GLU A 28 4.58 11.65 -6.59
CA GLU A 28 5.68 10.77 -6.95
C GLU A 28 6.82 10.85 -5.94
N GLY A 29 7.48 9.71 -5.67
CA GLY A 29 8.61 9.64 -4.73
C GLY A 29 8.22 9.93 -3.28
N LYS A 30 6.94 9.87 -2.94
CA LYS A 30 6.41 10.13 -1.61
C LYS A 30 5.73 8.90 -1.03
N ILE A 31 5.62 8.88 0.29
CA ILE A 31 4.76 7.95 1.01
C ILE A 31 3.39 8.63 1.19
N THR A 32 2.39 8.12 0.48
CA THR A 32 1.00 8.59 0.59
C THR A 32 0.19 7.59 1.39
N THR A 33 -0.45 8.03 2.48
CA THR A 33 -1.36 7.17 3.23
C THR A 33 -2.80 7.59 3.05
N ILE A 34 -3.66 6.62 2.75
CA ILE A 34 -5.10 6.79 2.65
C ILE A 34 -5.70 6.46 4.01
N ILE A 35 -6.32 7.46 4.65
CA ILE A 35 -7.01 7.33 5.94
C ILE A 35 -8.52 7.53 5.78
N GLY A 36 -9.29 7.06 6.76
CA GLY A 36 -10.76 7.22 6.78
C GLY A 36 -11.44 6.06 7.50
N ALA A 37 -12.71 6.24 7.83
CA ALA A 37 -13.51 5.24 8.52
C ALA A 37 -13.63 3.92 7.74
N ASN A 38 -13.94 2.83 8.45
CA ASN A 38 -14.17 1.54 7.81
C ASN A 38 -15.32 1.62 6.82
N GLY A 39 -15.18 0.95 5.68
CA GLY A 39 -16.19 0.92 4.62
C GLY A 39 -16.29 2.20 3.76
N CYS A 40 -15.41 3.20 3.93
CA CYS A 40 -15.43 4.42 3.10
C CYS A 40 -14.85 4.24 1.70
N GLY A 41 -14.29 3.06 1.35
CA GLY A 41 -13.85 2.74 0.00
C GLY A 41 -12.32 2.67 -0.21
N LYS A 42 -11.48 2.74 0.82
CA LYS A 42 -10.01 2.77 0.73
C LYS A 42 -9.44 1.59 -0.09
N SER A 43 -9.75 0.35 0.32
CA SER A 43 -9.26 -0.85 -0.39
C SER A 43 -9.84 -0.98 -1.79
N SER A 44 -11.10 -0.52 -2.02
CA SER A 44 -11.69 -0.48 -3.36
C SER A 44 -10.94 0.51 -4.27
N LEU A 45 -10.53 1.65 -3.71
CA LEU A 45 -9.70 2.62 -4.41
C LEU A 45 -8.35 2.01 -4.79
N LEU A 46 -7.64 1.38 -3.83
CA LEU A 46 -6.37 0.70 -4.12
C LEU A 46 -6.51 -0.35 -5.24
N LYS A 47 -7.55 -1.19 -5.17
CA LYS A 47 -7.82 -2.21 -6.19
C LYS A 47 -8.09 -1.61 -7.57
N ALA A 48 -8.76 -0.47 -7.65
CA ALA A 48 -9.00 0.21 -8.93
C ALA A 48 -7.70 0.83 -9.48
N LEU A 49 -6.89 1.48 -8.64
CA LEU A 49 -5.60 2.06 -9.04
C LEU A 49 -4.60 1.00 -9.52
N THR A 50 -4.71 -0.21 -9.02
CA THR A 50 -3.85 -1.35 -9.41
C THR A 50 -4.47 -2.25 -10.47
N ARG A 51 -5.62 -1.85 -11.06
CA ARG A 51 -6.35 -2.58 -12.10
C ARG A 51 -6.91 -3.95 -11.66
N LEU A 52 -6.96 -4.23 -10.35
CA LEU A 52 -7.63 -5.43 -9.85
C LEU A 52 -9.15 -5.30 -9.83
N LEU A 53 -9.65 -4.08 -9.81
CA LEU A 53 -11.07 -3.77 -9.88
C LEU A 53 -11.31 -2.78 -11.02
N PRO A 54 -12.01 -3.18 -12.10
CA PRO A 54 -12.31 -2.26 -13.17
C PRO A 54 -13.29 -1.18 -12.69
N PRO A 55 -13.03 0.10 -12.98
CA PRO A 55 -13.97 1.17 -12.66
C PRO A 55 -15.24 1.05 -13.49
N LYS A 56 -16.37 1.46 -12.91
CA LYS A 56 -17.65 1.56 -13.62
C LYS A 56 -17.63 2.73 -14.61
N GLN A 57 -16.98 3.82 -14.24
CA GLN A 57 -16.75 5.02 -15.05
C GLN A 57 -15.43 5.68 -14.66
N GLY A 58 -14.94 6.56 -15.51
CA GLY A 58 -13.68 7.27 -15.29
C GLY A 58 -12.46 6.46 -15.72
N ILE A 59 -11.29 7.04 -15.55
CA ILE A 59 -10.02 6.49 -16.04
C ILE A 59 -8.96 6.59 -14.95
N VAL A 60 -8.17 5.52 -14.81
CA VAL A 60 -6.91 5.54 -14.06
C VAL A 60 -5.77 5.65 -15.06
N TYR A 61 -4.88 6.60 -14.85
CA TYR A 61 -3.70 6.81 -15.67
C TYR A 61 -2.44 6.31 -14.96
N LEU A 62 -1.62 5.61 -15.72
CA LEU A 62 -0.28 5.20 -15.34
C LEU A 62 0.70 5.84 -16.33
N ASN A 63 1.51 6.79 -15.88
CA ASN A 63 2.40 7.58 -16.73
C ASN A 63 1.66 8.29 -17.88
N GLY A 64 0.49 8.86 -17.58
CA GLY A 64 -0.35 9.54 -18.57
C GLY A 64 -1.10 8.63 -19.54
N GLN A 65 -0.96 7.32 -19.45
CA GLN A 65 -1.65 6.34 -20.28
C GLN A 65 -2.77 5.65 -19.49
N ASN A 66 -3.90 5.41 -20.14
CA ASN A 66 -5.00 4.65 -19.52
C ASN A 66 -4.52 3.24 -19.13
N ILE A 67 -4.51 2.94 -17.83
CA ILE A 67 -4.02 1.67 -17.29
C ILE A 67 -4.78 0.45 -17.85
N ALA A 68 -6.04 0.62 -18.23
CA ALA A 68 -6.87 -0.46 -18.76
C ALA A 68 -6.42 -0.93 -20.15
N THR A 69 -5.74 -0.06 -20.92
CA THR A 69 -5.26 -0.36 -22.28
C THR A 69 -3.84 -0.95 -22.32
N LEU A 70 -3.12 -0.91 -21.19
CA LEU A 70 -1.76 -1.44 -21.11
C LEU A 70 -1.76 -2.97 -20.98
N GLU A 71 -0.71 -3.61 -21.47
CA GLU A 71 -0.50 -5.04 -21.19
C GLU A 71 -0.31 -5.30 -19.71
N THR A 72 -0.91 -6.39 -19.19
CA THR A 72 -0.83 -6.74 -17.76
C THR A 72 0.61 -6.86 -17.27
N LYS A 73 1.48 -7.41 -18.09
CA LYS A 73 2.90 -7.57 -17.77
C LYS A 73 3.63 -6.22 -17.64
N GLU A 74 3.27 -5.24 -18.46
CA GLU A 74 3.84 -3.89 -18.40
C GLU A 74 3.36 -3.12 -17.15
N VAL A 75 2.09 -3.26 -16.79
CA VAL A 75 1.57 -2.71 -15.52
C VAL A 75 2.29 -3.34 -14.34
N ALA A 76 2.43 -4.68 -14.33
CA ALA A 76 3.07 -5.41 -13.24
C ALA A 76 4.58 -5.14 -13.11
N LYS A 77 5.26 -4.61 -14.13
CA LYS A 77 6.65 -4.12 -14.00
C LYS A 77 6.74 -2.74 -13.35
N LYS A 78 5.64 -2.00 -13.25
CA LYS A 78 5.59 -0.62 -12.71
C LYS A 78 4.92 -0.52 -11.36
N LEU A 79 3.94 -1.38 -11.08
CA LEU A 79 3.15 -1.40 -9.86
C LEU A 79 3.24 -2.76 -9.17
N ALA A 80 3.51 -2.77 -7.87
CA ALA A 80 3.32 -3.92 -7.00
C ALA A 80 2.17 -3.65 -6.03
N LEU A 81 1.44 -4.70 -5.65
CA LEU A 81 0.40 -4.63 -4.62
C LEU A 81 0.60 -5.74 -3.60
N LEU A 82 0.60 -5.35 -2.32
CA LEU A 82 0.39 -6.24 -1.19
C LEU A 82 -1.09 -6.14 -0.77
N PRO A 83 -1.92 -7.16 -1.02
CA PRO A 83 -3.33 -7.15 -0.63
C PRO A 83 -3.49 -7.40 0.88
N GLN A 84 -4.61 -6.92 1.44
CA GLN A 84 -4.97 -7.14 2.85
C GLN A 84 -5.14 -8.63 3.20
N VAL A 85 -5.85 -9.37 2.34
CA VAL A 85 -6.08 -10.80 2.51
C VAL A 85 -5.11 -11.56 1.62
N GLN A 86 -4.36 -12.45 2.24
CA GLN A 86 -3.39 -13.31 1.59
C GLN A 86 -4.03 -14.68 1.34
N GLU A 87 -3.85 -15.21 0.14
CA GLU A 87 -4.38 -16.52 -0.22
C GLU A 87 -3.60 -17.66 0.45
N ALA A 88 -4.25 -18.81 0.61
CA ALA A 88 -3.60 -20.02 1.09
C ALA A 88 -2.46 -20.44 0.14
N THR A 89 -1.34 -20.81 0.71
CA THR A 89 -0.11 -21.09 -0.05
C THR A 89 0.11 -22.56 -0.37
N ASN A 90 -0.75 -23.45 0.15
CA ASN A 90 -0.77 -24.89 -0.19
C ASN A 90 0.60 -25.58 -0.14
N GLY A 91 1.41 -25.26 0.89
CA GLY A 91 2.69 -25.89 1.13
C GLY A 91 3.88 -25.40 0.31
N ILE A 92 3.73 -24.31 -0.49
CA ILE A 92 4.87 -23.70 -1.19
C ILE A 92 5.85 -23.09 -0.19
N THR A 93 7.13 -23.12 -0.53
CA THR A 93 8.19 -22.53 0.29
C THR A 93 8.21 -21.01 0.21
N VAL A 94 8.87 -20.40 1.20
CA VAL A 94 9.09 -18.93 1.20
C VAL A 94 9.82 -18.49 -0.07
N TYR A 95 10.87 -19.20 -0.48
CA TYR A 95 11.61 -18.88 -1.69
C TYR A 95 10.73 -18.95 -2.95
N GLU A 96 9.90 -19.98 -3.06
CA GLU A 96 8.97 -20.13 -4.19
C GLU A 96 7.95 -19.00 -4.22
N LEU A 97 7.32 -18.65 -3.09
CA LEU A 97 6.36 -17.53 -3.06
C LEU A 97 7.02 -16.21 -3.45
N VAL A 98 8.19 -15.88 -2.89
CA VAL A 98 8.92 -14.66 -3.24
C VAL A 98 9.30 -14.64 -4.72
N SER A 99 9.63 -15.81 -5.29
CA SER A 99 9.97 -15.96 -6.71
C SER A 99 8.82 -15.58 -7.64
N TYR A 100 7.55 -15.72 -7.20
CA TYR A 100 6.39 -15.30 -8.00
C TYR A 100 6.37 -13.80 -8.28
N GLY A 101 6.99 -12.99 -7.42
CA GLY A 101 7.20 -11.57 -7.71
C GLY A 101 7.97 -11.32 -9.00
N ARG A 102 8.73 -12.29 -9.51
CA ARG A 102 9.49 -12.16 -10.77
C ARG A 102 8.73 -12.55 -12.03
N PHE A 103 7.48 -13.07 -11.94
CA PHE A 103 6.70 -13.45 -13.13
C PHE A 103 6.61 -12.35 -14.21
N PRO A 104 6.45 -11.06 -13.91
CA PRO A 104 6.43 -10.03 -14.94
C PRO A 104 7.72 -9.92 -15.74
N HIS A 105 8.85 -10.35 -15.20
CA HIS A 105 10.17 -10.25 -15.81
C HIS A 105 10.62 -11.54 -16.51
N GLN A 106 9.94 -12.66 -16.26
CA GLN A 106 10.32 -13.94 -16.85
C GLN A 106 9.97 -14.01 -18.33
N SER A 107 10.84 -14.73 -19.08
CA SER A 107 10.57 -15.11 -20.46
C SER A 107 9.53 -16.23 -20.55
N TYR A 108 9.14 -16.61 -21.77
CA TYR A 108 8.12 -17.63 -22.02
C TYR A 108 8.48 -19.02 -21.43
N PHE A 109 9.76 -19.30 -21.21
CA PHE A 109 10.24 -20.58 -20.65
C PHE A 109 10.36 -20.61 -19.12
N GLY A 110 9.96 -19.54 -18.41
CA GLY A 110 9.76 -19.57 -16.95
C GLY A 110 11.00 -19.68 -16.06
N ASN A 111 12.22 -19.69 -16.63
CA ASN A 111 13.44 -19.80 -15.85
C ASN A 111 13.85 -18.46 -15.21
N LEU A 112 14.24 -18.52 -13.92
CA LEU A 112 14.77 -17.36 -13.19
C LEU A 112 16.17 -17.04 -13.70
N SER A 113 16.36 -15.81 -14.21
CA SER A 113 17.66 -15.28 -14.57
C SER A 113 18.54 -15.00 -13.34
N PRO A 114 19.85 -14.80 -13.49
CA PRO A 114 20.71 -14.35 -12.38
C PRO A 114 20.23 -13.04 -11.75
N ALA A 115 19.68 -12.11 -12.54
CA ALA A 115 19.10 -10.86 -12.08
C ALA A 115 17.85 -11.09 -11.23
N ASP A 116 16.99 -12.03 -11.62
CA ASP A 116 15.80 -12.41 -10.85
C ASP A 116 16.20 -13.00 -9.48
N LYS A 117 17.16 -13.92 -9.47
CA LYS A 117 17.67 -14.51 -8.22
C LYS A 117 18.25 -13.44 -7.29
N LYS A 118 18.96 -12.45 -7.82
CA LYS A 118 19.47 -11.31 -7.05
C LYS A 118 18.33 -10.48 -6.45
N SER A 119 17.28 -10.21 -7.21
CA SER A 119 16.10 -9.46 -6.73
C SER A 119 15.35 -10.22 -5.64
N ILE A 120 15.16 -11.55 -5.79
CA ILE A 120 14.55 -12.42 -4.79
C ILE A 120 15.37 -12.39 -3.49
N HIS A 121 16.69 -12.59 -3.59
CA HIS A 121 17.59 -12.59 -2.44
C HIS A 121 17.56 -11.26 -1.68
N TRP A 122 17.65 -10.15 -2.43
CA TRP A 122 17.56 -8.81 -1.85
C TRP A 122 16.23 -8.59 -1.12
N ALA A 123 15.11 -8.97 -1.73
CA ALA A 123 13.78 -8.82 -1.11
C ALA A 123 13.66 -9.64 0.17
N MET A 124 14.15 -10.88 0.17
CA MET A 124 14.13 -11.76 1.35
C MET A 124 15.03 -11.23 2.48
N GLN A 125 16.19 -10.66 2.14
CA GLN A 125 17.07 -10.01 3.12
C GLN A 125 16.41 -8.75 3.71
N ALA A 126 15.86 -7.88 2.86
CA ALA A 126 15.23 -6.63 3.27
C ALA A 126 14.04 -6.85 4.23
N THR A 127 13.34 -7.98 4.10
CA THR A 127 12.20 -8.33 4.95
C THR A 127 12.54 -9.30 6.08
N ASN A 128 13.83 -9.65 6.27
CA ASN A 128 14.29 -10.58 7.29
C ASN A 128 13.64 -11.98 7.24
N VAL A 129 13.39 -12.51 6.01
CA VAL A 129 12.78 -13.84 5.84
C VAL A 129 13.74 -14.89 5.26
N MET A 130 15.00 -14.54 5.04
CA MET A 130 16.00 -15.42 4.43
C MET A 130 16.20 -16.73 5.21
N ALA A 131 16.15 -16.69 6.54
CA ALA A 131 16.31 -17.88 7.38
C ALA A 131 15.17 -18.92 7.22
N TYR A 132 14.07 -18.53 6.56
CA TYR A 132 12.89 -19.37 6.35
C TYR A 132 12.75 -19.83 4.89
N ALA A 133 13.77 -19.62 4.03
CA ALA A 133 13.69 -19.80 2.58
C ALA A 133 13.06 -21.13 2.15
N ASP A 134 13.45 -22.22 2.79
CA ASP A 134 13.02 -23.59 2.46
C ASP A 134 11.81 -24.07 3.28
N GLN A 135 11.27 -23.23 4.17
CA GLN A 135 10.11 -23.59 4.99
C GLN A 135 8.81 -23.30 4.22
N PRO A 136 7.78 -24.16 4.41
CA PRO A 136 6.44 -23.85 3.91
C PRO A 136 5.90 -22.57 4.54
N VAL A 137 5.31 -21.68 3.72
CA VAL A 137 4.75 -20.41 4.19
C VAL A 137 3.66 -20.62 5.24
N ASP A 138 2.89 -21.70 5.12
CA ASP A 138 1.81 -22.05 6.06
C ASP A 138 2.32 -22.42 7.46
N ALA A 139 3.59 -22.80 7.60
CA ALA A 139 4.22 -23.11 8.89
C ALA A 139 4.68 -21.85 9.66
N LEU A 140 4.63 -20.68 9.05
CA LEU A 140 5.12 -19.42 9.63
C LEU A 140 4.07 -18.76 10.52
N SER A 141 4.52 -17.92 11.48
CA SER A 141 3.63 -17.02 12.23
C SER A 141 2.98 -15.99 11.31
N GLY A 142 1.90 -15.35 11.76
CA GLY A 142 1.20 -14.31 10.98
C GLY A 142 2.14 -13.17 10.55
N GLY A 143 2.99 -12.68 11.47
CA GLY A 143 3.95 -11.62 11.16
C GLY A 143 5.04 -12.04 10.18
N GLN A 144 5.55 -13.30 10.31
CA GLN A 144 6.51 -13.85 9.36
C GLN A 144 5.89 -13.99 7.96
N ARG A 145 4.66 -14.50 7.87
CA ARG A 145 3.92 -14.59 6.59
C ARG A 145 3.74 -13.22 5.95
N GLN A 146 3.35 -12.21 6.72
CA GLN A 146 3.20 -10.83 6.21
C GLN A 146 4.50 -10.33 5.57
N ARG A 147 5.65 -10.59 6.20
CA ARG A 147 6.96 -10.21 5.65
C ARG A 147 7.30 -11.00 4.37
N VAL A 148 6.90 -12.26 4.25
CA VAL A 148 7.10 -13.06 3.03
C VAL A 148 6.29 -12.49 1.86
N TRP A 149 5.02 -12.13 2.09
CA TRP A 149 4.19 -11.49 1.07
C TRP A 149 4.73 -10.11 0.67
N LEU A 150 5.24 -9.34 1.65
CA LEU A 150 5.94 -8.09 1.35
C LEU A 150 7.20 -8.34 0.53
N ALA A 151 7.99 -9.40 0.86
CA ALA A 151 9.16 -9.79 0.06
C ALA A 151 8.78 -10.11 -1.39
N MET A 152 7.67 -10.84 -1.61
CA MET A 152 7.17 -11.10 -2.97
C MET A 152 6.86 -9.80 -3.73
N ALA A 153 6.17 -8.85 -3.08
CA ALA A 153 5.88 -7.56 -3.70
C ALA A 153 7.16 -6.76 -4.01
N LEU A 154 8.16 -6.79 -3.11
CA LEU A 154 9.45 -6.14 -3.31
C LEU A 154 10.30 -6.82 -4.40
N ALA A 155 10.27 -8.15 -4.48
CA ALA A 155 10.97 -8.89 -5.52
C ALA A 155 10.49 -8.53 -6.93
N GLN A 156 9.27 -8.04 -7.07
CA GLN A 156 8.73 -7.54 -8.35
C GLN A 156 9.56 -6.37 -8.90
N GLY A 157 10.23 -5.57 -8.04
CA GLY A 157 11.20 -4.56 -8.47
C GLY A 157 10.56 -3.32 -9.11
N THR A 158 9.36 -2.96 -8.70
CA THR A 158 8.59 -1.84 -9.24
C THR A 158 8.99 -0.49 -8.62
N ASP A 159 8.65 0.61 -9.31
CA ASP A 159 8.84 1.98 -8.80
C ASP A 159 7.76 2.38 -7.80
N THR A 160 6.56 1.82 -7.95
CA THR A 160 5.43 2.11 -7.06
C THR A 160 4.93 0.86 -6.36
N ILE A 161 4.70 0.97 -5.06
CA ILE A 161 4.22 -0.11 -4.20
C ILE A 161 2.94 0.32 -3.51
N PHE A 162 1.91 -0.48 -3.66
CA PHE A 162 0.64 -0.35 -2.95
C PHE A 162 0.57 -1.35 -1.81
N LEU A 163 0.18 -0.89 -0.62
CA LEU A 163 0.09 -1.70 0.59
C LEU A 163 -1.31 -1.53 1.20
N ASP A 164 -2.14 -2.57 1.11
CA ASP A 164 -3.47 -2.55 1.71
C ASP A 164 -3.40 -3.10 3.13
N GLU A 165 -3.36 -2.22 4.12
CA GLU A 165 -3.26 -2.51 5.55
C GLU A 165 -2.07 -3.43 5.92
N PRO A 166 -0.83 -3.03 5.62
CA PRO A 166 0.34 -3.89 5.78
C PRO A 166 0.68 -4.23 7.23
N THR A 167 0.08 -3.54 8.19
CA THR A 167 0.35 -3.69 9.63
C THR A 167 -0.77 -4.40 10.40
N THR A 168 -1.85 -4.79 9.73
CA THR A 168 -3.01 -5.45 10.36
C THR A 168 -2.60 -6.83 10.89
N TYR A 169 -3.10 -7.19 12.07
CA TYR A 169 -2.80 -8.44 12.82
C TYR A 169 -1.35 -8.59 13.31
N LEU A 170 -0.53 -7.52 13.28
CA LEU A 170 0.82 -7.52 13.81
C LEU A 170 0.88 -6.87 15.19
N ASP A 171 1.76 -7.34 16.05
CA ASP A 171 2.13 -6.63 17.27
C ASP A 171 2.90 -5.33 16.95
N LEU A 172 3.02 -4.45 17.94
CA LEU A 172 3.58 -3.12 17.76
C LEU A 172 5.01 -3.15 17.19
N ASN A 173 5.85 -4.08 17.66
CA ASN A 173 7.24 -4.18 17.18
C ASN A 173 7.27 -4.52 15.69
N HIS A 174 6.50 -5.53 15.26
CA HIS A 174 6.43 -5.95 13.86
C HIS A 174 5.79 -4.88 12.95
N GLN A 175 4.80 -4.12 13.46
CA GLN A 175 4.24 -2.97 12.73
C GLN A 175 5.32 -1.93 12.44
N LEU A 176 6.10 -1.55 13.46
CA LEU A 176 7.17 -0.57 13.31
C LEU A 176 8.26 -1.06 12.36
N GLU A 177 8.69 -2.32 12.44
CA GLU A 177 9.69 -2.89 11.53
C GLU A 177 9.25 -2.79 10.05
N ILE A 178 7.96 -3.08 9.74
CA ILE A 178 7.42 -2.94 8.37
C ILE A 178 7.41 -1.47 7.95
N LEU A 179 6.97 -0.56 8.82
CA LEU A 179 6.89 0.86 8.47
C LEU A 179 8.28 1.50 8.32
N GLU A 180 9.26 1.10 9.13
CA GLU A 180 10.65 1.52 8.95
C GLU A 180 11.23 0.99 7.62
N LEU A 181 10.93 -0.27 7.25
CA LEU A 181 11.32 -0.80 5.94
C LEU A 181 10.67 0.02 4.81
N VAL A 182 9.37 0.30 4.88
CA VAL A 182 8.66 1.13 3.91
C VAL A 182 9.32 2.51 3.78
N LYS A 183 9.66 3.14 4.91
CA LYS A 183 10.35 4.43 4.95
C LYS A 183 11.74 4.37 4.31
N SER A 184 12.52 3.33 4.57
CA SER A 184 13.83 3.14 3.95
C SER A 184 13.73 2.93 2.44
N LEU A 185 12.76 2.17 1.96
CA LEU A 185 12.50 1.96 0.53
C LEU A 185 12.17 3.28 -0.19
N ASN A 186 11.40 4.15 0.45
CA ASN A 186 11.13 5.47 -0.11
C ASN A 186 12.38 6.34 -0.10
N LYS A 187 13.04 6.47 1.07
CA LYS A 187 14.18 7.39 1.26
C LYS A 187 15.40 6.98 0.46
N ASP A 188 15.77 5.68 0.48
CA ASP A 188 17.02 5.18 -0.06
C ASP A 188 16.91 4.76 -1.54
N ALA A 189 15.73 4.29 -1.96
CA ALA A 189 15.47 3.81 -3.31
C ALA A 189 14.50 4.70 -4.12
N GLY A 190 14.03 5.82 -3.56
CA GLY A 190 13.14 6.77 -4.24
C GLY A 190 11.77 6.19 -4.62
N LYS A 191 11.32 5.11 -3.96
CA LYS A 191 10.05 4.45 -4.30
C LYS A 191 8.84 5.32 -3.96
N THR A 192 7.85 5.32 -4.82
CA THR A 192 6.51 5.84 -4.50
C THR A 192 5.75 4.77 -3.73
N ILE A 193 5.20 5.13 -2.57
CA ILE A 193 4.46 4.18 -1.74
C ILE A 193 3.08 4.72 -1.46
N VAL A 194 2.08 3.89 -1.68
CA VAL A 194 0.67 4.18 -1.36
C VAL A 194 0.19 3.13 -0.38
N MET A 195 -0.22 3.53 0.80
CA MET A 195 -0.69 2.56 1.79
C MET A 195 -2.01 2.97 2.43
N VAL A 196 -2.76 1.99 2.89
CA VAL A 196 -3.91 2.17 3.78
C VAL A 196 -3.47 1.84 5.18
N LEU A 197 -3.68 2.75 6.11
CA LEU A 197 -3.49 2.51 7.54
C LEU A 197 -4.74 2.90 8.33
N HIS A 198 -4.97 2.21 9.46
CA HIS A 198 -6.03 2.54 10.42
C HIS A 198 -5.55 3.42 11.56
N ASP A 199 -4.29 3.30 11.94
CA ASP A 199 -3.70 4.08 13.01
C ASP A 199 -3.29 5.46 12.51
N LEU A 200 -3.90 6.52 13.08
CA LEU A 200 -3.64 7.91 12.72
C LEU A 200 -2.23 8.35 13.07
N ASN A 201 -1.70 7.88 14.21
CA ASN A 201 -0.38 8.26 14.67
C ASN A 201 0.71 7.62 13.80
N LEU A 202 0.55 6.35 13.44
CA LEU A 202 1.44 5.70 12.49
C LEU A 202 1.34 6.34 11.09
N SER A 203 0.13 6.72 10.66
CA SER A 203 -0.06 7.45 9.41
C SER A 203 0.69 8.79 9.42
N ALA A 204 0.64 9.54 10.52
CA ALA A 204 1.36 10.81 10.64
C ALA A 204 2.89 10.64 10.66
N ARG A 205 3.40 9.61 11.35
CA ARG A 205 4.84 9.38 11.52
C ARG A 205 5.54 8.86 10.27
N TYR A 206 4.81 8.10 9.44
CA TYR A 206 5.40 7.33 8.33
C TYR A 206 4.94 7.80 6.95
N SER A 207 4.26 8.95 6.84
CA SER A 207 3.81 9.47 5.55
C SER A 207 4.37 10.87 5.27
N ASP A 208 4.44 11.20 4.00
CA ASP A 208 4.69 12.57 3.51
C ASP A 208 3.38 13.26 3.15
N HIS A 209 2.38 12.48 2.75
CA HIS A 209 1.13 12.95 2.20
C HIS A 209 -0.05 12.09 2.68
N LEU A 210 -1.15 12.73 3.05
CA LEU A 210 -2.39 12.07 3.46
C LEU A 210 -3.52 12.33 2.48
N ILE A 211 -4.33 11.29 2.26
CA ILE A 211 -5.62 11.35 1.56
C ILE A 211 -6.68 10.88 2.55
N ALA A 212 -7.54 11.80 3.01
CA ALA A 212 -8.61 11.49 3.95
C ALA A 212 -9.92 11.25 3.22
N MET A 213 -10.44 10.03 3.33
CA MET A 213 -11.66 9.58 2.67
C MET A 213 -12.85 9.47 3.62
N LYS A 214 -14.03 9.89 3.14
CA LYS A 214 -15.31 9.73 3.82
C LYS A 214 -16.41 9.47 2.79
N HIS A 215 -17.25 8.46 3.01
CA HIS A 215 -18.39 8.13 2.14
C HIS A 215 -18.05 8.07 0.64
N GLY A 216 -16.93 7.42 0.27
CA GLY A 216 -16.51 7.24 -1.12
C GLY A 216 -15.94 8.48 -1.80
N LYS A 217 -15.63 9.54 -1.05
CA LYS A 217 -15.04 10.78 -1.56
C LYS A 217 -13.74 11.11 -0.84
N ILE A 218 -12.82 11.77 -1.51
CA ILE A 218 -11.69 12.45 -0.87
C ILE A 218 -12.23 13.79 -0.35
N HIS A 219 -12.19 13.98 0.97
CA HIS A 219 -12.59 15.22 1.61
C HIS A 219 -11.40 16.15 1.84
N TYR A 220 -10.25 15.57 2.18
CA TYR A 220 -9.03 16.32 2.44
C TYR A 220 -7.83 15.60 1.87
N THR A 221 -6.86 16.35 1.37
CA THR A 221 -5.59 15.83 0.88
C THR A 221 -4.51 16.90 1.08
N GLY A 222 -3.30 16.49 1.44
CA GLY A 222 -2.20 17.41 1.69
C GLY A 222 -1.08 16.79 2.51
N THR A 223 -0.21 17.64 3.03
CA THR A 223 0.84 17.21 3.97
C THR A 223 0.24 16.74 5.28
N ILE A 224 1.07 16.16 6.14
CA ILE A 224 0.66 15.71 7.46
C ILE A 224 0.09 16.89 8.27
N ALA A 225 0.74 18.05 8.21
CA ALA A 225 0.30 19.25 8.93
C ALA A 225 -1.05 19.80 8.40
N ASP A 226 -1.32 19.65 7.11
CA ASP A 226 -2.57 20.12 6.51
C ASP A 226 -3.77 19.24 6.93
N VAL A 227 -3.58 17.93 7.06
CA VAL A 227 -4.66 16.95 7.27
C VAL A 227 -4.83 16.55 8.73
N MET A 228 -3.73 16.42 9.49
CA MET A 228 -3.76 16.03 10.91
C MET A 228 -4.12 17.21 11.81
N THR A 229 -5.32 17.76 11.62
CA THR A 229 -5.89 18.85 12.42
C THR A 229 -7.17 18.40 13.14
N SER A 230 -7.46 18.98 14.32
CA SER A 230 -8.65 18.61 15.08
C SER A 230 -9.96 18.71 14.29
N PRO A 231 -10.22 19.78 13.49
CA PRO A 231 -11.45 19.85 12.71
C PRO A 231 -11.58 18.75 11.65
N ILE A 232 -10.48 18.41 10.97
CA ILE A 232 -10.48 17.39 9.91
C ILE A 232 -10.66 15.99 10.51
N ILE A 233 -9.91 15.66 11.59
CA ILE A 233 -10.05 14.38 12.27
C ILE A 233 -11.45 14.22 12.84
N GLN A 234 -12.02 15.30 13.40
CA GLN A 234 -13.39 15.30 13.90
C GLN A 234 -14.41 15.04 12.78
N ASP A 235 -14.25 15.68 11.63
CA ASP A 235 -15.15 15.46 10.49
C ASP A 235 -15.04 14.02 9.94
N ILE A 236 -13.83 13.53 9.70
CA ILE A 236 -13.62 12.22 9.07
C ILE A 236 -13.99 11.06 9.99
N PHE A 237 -13.64 11.13 11.29
CA PHE A 237 -13.75 10.00 12.22
C PHE A 237 -14.87 10.16 13.27
N LEU A 238 -15.56 11.30 13.30
CA LEU A 238 -16.63 11.62 14.24
C LEU A 238 -16.17 11.51 15.71
N ILE A 239 -14.96 11.98 15.99
CA ILE A 239 -14.34 12.04 17.33
C ILE A 239 -13.85 13.45 17.60
N LYS A 240 -13.70 13.81 18.89
CA LYS A 240 -13.07 15.06 19.34
C LYS A 240 -11.63 14.75 19.76
N PRO A 241 -10.61 14.93 18.88
CA PRO A 241 -9.24 14.61 19.23
C PRO A 241 -8.57 15.73 20.01
N VAL A 242 -7.65 15.36 20.88
CA VAL A 242 -6.63 16.25 21.44
C VAL A 242 -5.32 15.91 20.71
N LEU A 243 -4.79 16.87 19.98
CA LEU A 243 -3.54 16.72 19.23
C LEU A 243 -2.38 17.33 20.03
N VAL A 244 -1.21 16.70 19.91
CA VAL A 244 0.07 17.19 20.42
C VAL A 244 1.15 16.92 19.37
N ASP A 245 2.27 17.62 19.45
CA ASP A 245 3.42 17.34 18.60
C ASP A 245 4.19 16.13 19.14
N ASP A 246 4.50 15.18 18.25
CA ASP A 246 5.40 14.06 18.55
C ASP A 246 6.83 14.58 18.70
N PRO A 247 7.46 14.42 19.89
CA PRO A 247 8.80 14.97 20.13
C PRO A 247 9.92 14.25 19.35
N ILE A 248 9.64 13.07 18.78
CA ILE A 248 10.62 12.26 18.04
C ILE A 248 10.46 12.49 16.53
N HIS A 249 9.20 12.53 16.03
CA HIS A 249 8.93 12.58 14.58
C HIS A 249 8.54 13.98 14.10
N ASN A 250 8.38 14.96 15.00
CA ASN A 250 7.99 16.35 14.69
C ASN A 250 6.73 16.42 13.81
N CYS A 251 5.70 15.64 14.13
CA CYS A 251 4.41 15.64 13.45
C CYS A 251 3.27 15.66 14.47
N PRO A 252 2.09 16.18 14.13
CA PRO A 252 0.93 16.12 15.01
C PRO A 252 0.46 14.68 15.20
N ILE A 253 0.20 14.29 16.44
CA ILE A 253 -0.37 12.99 16.82
C ILE A 253 -1.59 13.15 17.70
N VAL A 254 -2.48 12.19 17.66
CA VAL A 254 -3.65 12.11 18.54
C VAL A 254 -3.21 11.53 19.89
N LEU A 255 -3.21 12.38 20.93
CA LEU A 255 -2.90 11.96 22.29
C LEU A 255 -4.07 11.20 22.93
N THR A 256 -5.28 11.74 22.78
CA THR A 256 -6.54 11.16 23.28
C THR A 256 -7.71 11.68 22.45
N TYR A 257 -8.87 11.05 22.60
CA TYR A 257 -10.10 11.46 21.92
C TYR A 257 -11.33 11.04 22.70
N GLN A 258 -12.46 11.71 22.39
CA GLN A 258 -13.79 11.39 22.90
C GLN A 258 -14.73 11.22 21.70
N LEU A 259 -15.82 10.50 21.87
CA LEU A 259 -16.91 10.46 20.87
C LEU A 259 -17.54 11.86 20.74
N GLN A 260 -18.02 12.14 19.52
CA GLN A 260 -18.69 13.41 19.21
C GLN A 260 -20.09 13.44 19.80
#